data_89da8fc76fe168fa6fb9d65bd7a7a1d4
#
_entry.id   89da8fc76fe168fa6fb9d65bd7a7a1d4
#
_cell.length_a   1.000
_cell.length_b   1.000
_cell.length_c   1.000
_cell.angle_alpha   90.00
_cell.angle_beta   90.00
_cell.angle_gamma   90.00
#
_symmetry.space_group_name_H-M   'P 1'
#
loop_
_entity.id
_entity.type
_entity.pdbx_description
1 polymer ?
#
loop_
_entity_poly.entity_id
_entity_poly.type
_entity_poly.pdbx_seq_one_letter_code
_entity_poly.pdbx_strand_id
1 'polypeptide(L)'
;MVLLPTKAFDHIVMTPRSQYSDLTILEFLRRSHPDVRFEKVGELDGAGTAGADLMIAGRFDPDVVRLEIPERFRQLPVEKRNLEYVVDCICRFVGVTVTIPMAFSKASGC
;
A
#
# COMPACT_ATOMS: atom_id res chain seq x y z
N MET A 1 10.11 -1.98 -3.35
CA MET A 1 8.69 -2.17 -3.66
C MET A 1 8.17 -0.96 -4.40
N VAL A 2 7.34 -1.17 -5.40
CA VAL A 2 6.68 -0.12 -6.17
C VAL A 2 5.18 -0.28 -6.02
N LEU A 3 4.50 0.75 -5.52
CA LEU A 3 3.06 0.82 -5.37
C LEU A 3 2.50 1.65 -6.54
N LEU A 4 1.58 1.06 -7.28
CA LEU A 4 1.00 1.65 -8.47
C LEU A 4 -0.51 1.88 -8.31
N PRO A 5 -1.05 2.97 -8.87
CA PRO A 5 -2.49 3.18 -8.95
C PRO A 5 -3.14 2.11 -9.85
N THR A 6 -4.45 1.95 -9.69
CA THR A 6 -5.20 0.88 -10.36
C THR A 6 -5.03 0.90 -11.89
N LYS A 7 -5.18 2.05 -12.50
CA LYS A 7 -5.11 2.20 -13.97
C LYS A 7 -3.72 1.90 -14.52
N ALA A 8 -2.67 2.42 -13.87
CA ALA A 8 -1.30 2.20 -14.31
C ALA A 8 -0.90 0.72 -14.17
N PHE A 9 -1.30 0.07 -13.06
CA PHE A 9 -1.04 -1.35 -12.87
C PHE A 9 -1.73 -2.21 -13.92
N ASP A 10 -3.02 -1.99 -14.17
CA ASP A 10 -3.78 -2.73 -15.17
C ASP A 10 -3.21 -2.52 -16.58
N HIS A 11 -2.74 -1.29 -16.89
CA HIS A 11 -2.08 -1.00 -18.16
C HIS A 11 -0.81 -1.84 -18.37
N ILE A 12 0.08 -1.91 -17.39
CA ILE A 12 1.34 -2.70 -17.52
C ILE A 12 1.12 -4.21 -17.50
N VAL A 13 0.01 -4.68 -16.94
CA VAL A 13 -0.38 -6.10 -16.95
C VAL A 13 -0.94 -6.51 -18.31
N MET A 14 -1.74 -5.66 -18.94
CA MET A 14 -2.45 -5.97 -20.18
C MET A 14 -1.64 -5.65 -21.44
N THR A 15 -0.71 -4.70 -21.36
CA THR A 15 0.04 -4.23 -22.53
C THR A 15 1.24 -5.12 -22.80
N PRO A 16 1.38 -5.69 -24.03
CA PRO A 16 2.58 -6.41 -24.41
C PRO A 16 3.76 -5.45 -24.58
N ARG A 17 4.96 -5.92 -24.31
CA ARG A 17 6.20 -5.12 -24.42
C ARG A 17 6.43 -4.57 -25.84
N SER A 18 6.08 -5.38 -26.85
CA SER A 18 6.19 -5.01 -28.26
C SER A 18 5.15 -5.76 -29.09
N GLN A 19 4.92 -5.32 -30.33
CA GLN A 19 3.98 -5.97 -31.27
C GLN A 19 4.30 -7.44 -31.58
N TYR A 20 5.54 -7.87 -31.35
CA TYR A 20 6.02 -9.21 -31.66
C TYR A 20 6.36 -10.04 -30.40
N SER A 21 5.95 -9.58 -29.23
CA SER A 21 6.27 -10.24 -27.97
C SER A 21 5.01 -10.60 -27.21
N ASP A 22 4.87 -11.85 -26.82
CA ASP A 22 3.80 -12.32 -25.92
C ASP A 22 4.05 -11.92 -24.46
N LEU A 23 5.22 -11.30 -24.18
CA LEU A 23 5.61 -10.88 -22.83
C LEU A 23 4.96 -9.54 -22.50
N THR A 24 4.24 -9.49 -21.39
CA THR A 24 3.69 -8.23 -20.87
C THR A 24 4.78 -7.35 -20.27
N ILE A 25 4.51 -6.04 -20.15
CA ILE A 25 5.44 -5.09 -19.55
C ILE A 25 5.75 -5.52 -18.10
N LEU A 26 4.76 -5.95 -17.32
CA LEU A 26 4.94 -6.39 -15.94
C LEU A 26 5.85 -7.62 -15.84
N GLU A 27 5.65 -8.62 -16.71
CA GLU A 27 6.52 -9.82 -16.72
C GLU A 27 7.95 -9.48 -17.07
N PHE A 28 8.15 -8.58 -18.03
CA PHE A 28 9.48 -8.08 -18.38
C PHE A 28 10.15 -7.39 -17.20
N LEU A 29 9.43 -6.51 -16.51
CA LEU A 29 9.95 -5.80 -15.33
C LEU A 29 10.30 -6.77 -14.19
N ARG A 30 9.49 -7.77 -13.92
CA ARG A 30 9.76 -8.80 -12.91
C ARG A 30 10.98 -9.66 -13.25
N ARG A 31 11.18 -9.98 -14.53
CA ARG A 31 12.37 -10.73 -14.97
C ARG A 31 13.65 -9.90 -14.91
N SER A 32 13.55 -8.61 -15.24
CA SER A 32 14.70 -7.68 -15.21
C SER A 32 15.08 -7.28 -13.80
N HIS A 33 14.10 -7.20 -12.90
CA HIS A 33 14.26 -6.75 -11.52
C HIS A 33 13.56 -7.69 -10.54
N PRO A 34 14.12 -8.88 -10.28
CA PRO A 34 13.47 -9.90 -9.43
C PRO A 34 13.30 -9.44 -7.98
N ASP A 35 14.14 -8.52 -7.51
CA ASP A 35 14.10 -7.99 -6.14
C ASP A 35 13.01 -6.91 -5.95
N VAL A 36 12.40 -6.44 -7.04
CA VAL A 36 11.38 -5.38 -6.99
C VAL A 36 9.99 -6.00 -7.04
N ARG A 37 9.19 -5.71 -6.02
CA ARG A 37 7.77 -6.05 -5.99
C ARG A 37 6.94 -4.91 -6.55
N PHE A 38 5.97 -5.25 -7.39
CA PHE A 38 4.98 -4.33 -7.94
C PHE A 38 3.62 -4.69 -7.36
N GLU A 39 3.01 -3.75 -6.68
CA GLU A 39 1.73 -3.92 -5.98
C GLU A 39 0.71 -2.89 -6.48
N LYS A 40 -0.54 -3.33 -6.62
CA LYS A 40 -1.67 -2.49 -6.97
C LYS A 40 -2.32 -1.93 -5.71
N VAL A 41 -2.48 -0.62 -5.64
CA VAL A 41 -3.07 0.07 -4.49
C VAL A 41 -4.09 1.09 -4.96
N GLY A 42 -5.38 0.85 -4.70
CA GLY A 42 -6.47 1.72 -5.14
C GLY A 42 -6.51 3.09 -4.45
N GLU A 43 -5.95 3.20 -3.25
CA GLU A 43 -5.87 4.46 -2.49
C GLU A 43 -4.92 5.48 -3.13
N LEU A 44 -4.12 5.06 -4.10
CA LEU A 44 -3.24 5.94 -4.88
C LEU A 44 -3.93 6.58 -6.09
N ASP A 45 -5.13 6.11 -6.42
CA ASP A 45 -5.95 6.69 -7.49
C ASP A 45 -6.41 8.10 -7.06
N GLY A 46 -6.00 9.12 -7.78
CA GLY A 46 -6.31 10.51 -7.47
C GLY A 46 -5.59 11.11 -6.25
N ALA A 47 -4.63 10.41 -5.64
CA ALA A 47 -3.90 10.86 -4.46
C ALA A 47 -2.71 11.80 -4.77
N GLY A 48 -2.43 12.03 -6.03
CA GLY A 48 -1.35 12.91 -6.50
C GLY A 48 -1.73 14.38 -6.55
N THR A 49 -0.84 15.19 -7.06
CA THR A 49 -1.04 16.63 -7.21
C THR A 49 -2.20 16.91 -8.16
N ALA A 50 -3.10 17.79 -7.77
CA ALA A 50 -4.30 18.17 -8.53
C ALA A 50 -5.26 16.99 -8.86
N GLY A 51 -5.29 15.96 -8.03
CA GLY A 51 -6.16 14.79 -8.25
C GLY A 51 -5.62 13.80 -9.29
N ALA A 52 -4.36 13.91 -9.67
CA ALA A 52 -3.71 12.92 -10.52
C ALA A 52 -3.41 11.64 -9.75
N ASP A 53 -3.18 10.56 -10.47
CA ASP A 53 -2.79 9.30 -9.88
C ASP A 53 -1.35 9.37 -9.33
N LEU A 54 -1.07 8.65 -8.25
CA LEU A 54 0.20 8.68 -7.55
C LEU A 54 0.90 7.32 -7.59
N MET A 55 2.18 7.32 -7.91
CA MET A 55 3.06 6.15 -7.75
C MET A 55 4.01 6.39 -6.58
N ILE A 56 4.24 5.38 -5.78
CA ILE A 56 5.21 5.40 -4.69
C ILE A 56 6.19 4.25 -4.89
N ALA A 57 7.46 4.57 -4.98
CA ALA A 57 8.54 3.60 -5.00
C ALA A 57 9.43 3.78 -3.79
N GLY A 58 9.80 2.70 -3.13
CA GLY A 58 10.65 2.80 -1.96
C GLY A 58 10.96 1.47 -1.30
N ARG A 59 11.72 1.58 -0.22
CA ARG A 59 12.11 0.47 0.63
C ARG A 59 11.14 0.39 1.81
N PHE A 60 10.38 -0.70 1.87
CA PHE A 60 9.37 -0.95 2.91
C PHE A 60 9.89 -1.95 3.95
N ASP A 61 11.01 -1.62 4.57
CA ASP A 61 11.56 -2.40 5.68
C ASP A 61 11.08 -1.82 7.02
N PRO A 62 11.05 -2.62 8.10
CA PRO A 62 10.65 -2.16 9.44
C PRO A 62 11.50 -1.01 9.99
N ASP A 63 12.75 -0.88 9.50
CA ASP A 63 13.67 0.21 9.89
C ASP A 63 13.35 1.52 9.19
N VAL A 64 12.66 1.46 8.05
CA VAL A 64 12.30 2.63 7.22
C VAL A 64 10.86 3.06 7.45
N VAL A 65 9.94 2.09 7.49
CA VAL A 65 8.50 2.32 7.70
C VAL A 65 8.00 1.41 8.80
N ARG A 66 7.36 1.99 9.79
CA ARG A 66 6.80 1.26 10.92
C ARG A 66 5.35 1.64 11.16
N LEU A 67 4.51 0.63 11.33
CA LEU A 67 3.15 0.82 11.80
C LEU A 67 3.14 0.83 13.33
N GLU A 68 2.73 1.94 13.92
CA GLU A 68 2.69 2.12 15.37
C GLU A 68 1.30 1.77 15.93
N ILE A 69 1.24 0.63 16.63
CA ILE A 69 0.03 0.16 17.34
C ILE A 69 0.39 -0.02 18.82
N PRO A 70 0.35 1.05 19.64
CA PRO A 70 0.70 0.98 21.06
C PRO A 70 -0.17 0.02 21.84
N GLU A 71 -1.45 -0.07 21.51
CA GLU A 71 -2.38 -0.96 22.15
C GLU A 71 -3.16 -1.75 21.10
N ARG A 72 -2.94 -3.08 21.09
CA ARG A 72 -3.67 -3.99 20.20
C ARG A 72 -5.14 -4.06 20.60
N PHE A 73 -5.99 -4.40 19.64
CA PHE A 73 -7.40 -4.64 19.90
C PHE A 73 -7.57 -5.69 21.01
N ARG A 74 -8.31 -5.32 22.04
CA ARG A 74 -8.72 -6.22 23.11
C ARG A 74 -10.16 -5.95 23.50
N GLN A 75 -10.85 -6.98 23.90
CA GLN A 75 -12.20 -6.92 24.47
C GLN A 75 -12.08 -6.92 26.00
N LEU A 76 -12.84 -6.07 26.65
CA LEU A 76 -13.03 -6.11 28.08
C LEU A 76 -14.06 -7.15 28.47
N PRO A 77 -14.12 -7.60 29.75
CA PRO A 77 -15.15 -8.52 30.22
C PRO A 77 -16.56 -7.99 29.93
N VAL A 78 -17.46 -8.90 29.62
CA VAL A 78 -18.85 -8.58 29.33
C VAL A 78 -19.53 -8.05 30.60
N GLU A 79 -20.12 -6.86 30.53
CA GLU A 79 -20.95 -6.30 31.60
C GLU A 79 -22.42 -6.48 31.27
N LYS A 80 -23.18 -6.91 32.27
CA LYS A 80 -24.64 -6.97 32.17
C LYS A 80 -25.23 -5.67 32.71
N ARG A 81 -25.88 -4.90 31.85
CA ARG A 81 -26.61 -3.69 32.21
C ARG A 81 -28.08 -3.88 31.89
N ASN A 82 -28.90 -4.00 32.93
CA ASN A 82 -30.33 -4.30 32.80
C ASN A 82 -30.61 -5.57 31.96
N LEU A 83 -31.16 -5.39 30.75
CA LEU A 83 -31.46 -6.45 29.78
C LEU A 83 -30.45 -6.55 28.65
N GLU A 84 -29.37 -5.77 28.71
CA GLU A 84 -28.35 -5.71 27.68
C GLU A 84 -27.01 -6.26 28.17
N TYR A 85 -26.26 -6.83 27.26
CA TYR A 85 -24.85 -7.19 27.48
C TYR A 85 -23.98 -6.17 26.72
N VAL A 86 -23.09 -5.50 27.46
CA VAL A 86 -22.16 -4.51 26.89
C VAL A 86 -20.76 -5.09 26.88
N VAL A 87 -20.12 -5.04 25.73
CA VAL A 87 -18.73 -5.44 25.55
C VAL A 87 -17.95 -4.24 25.07
N ASP A 88 -17.13 -3.66 25.92
CA ASP A 88 -16.25 -2.57 25.55
C ASP A 88 -15.01 -3.11 24.85
N CYS A 89 -14.64 -2.48 23.75
CA CYS A 89 -13.46 -2.83 22.96
C CYS A 89 -12.49 -1.66 22.97
N ILE A 90 -11.23 -1.94 23.19
CA ILE A 90 -10.18 -0.92 23.24
C ILE A 90 -9.11 -1.27 22.18
N CYS A 91 -8.73 -0.29 21.39
CA CYS A 91 -7.54 -0.31 20.55
C CYS A 91 -6.97 1.08 20.43
N ARG A 92 -5.66 1.20 20.27
CA ARG A 92 -5.00 2.47 20.02
C ARG A 92 -4.09 2.34 18.80
N PHE A 93 -4.34 3.22 17.85
CA PHE A 93 -3.61 3.30 16.60
C PHE A 93 -3.04 4.71 16.44
N VAL A 94 -1.74 4.83 16.23
CA VAL A 94 -1.07 6.13 16.05
C VAL A 94 -0.92 6.47 14.57
N GLY A 95 -0.56 5.48 13.75
CA GLY A 95 -0.35 5.67 12.33
C GLY A 95 0.94 5.04 11.83
N VAL A 96 1.40 5.53 10.69
CA VAL A 96 2.63 5.08 10.04
C VAL A 96 3.74 6.08 10.31
N THR A 97 4.84 5.61 10.88
CA THR A 97 6.07 6.39 11.09
C THR A 97 7.06 6.06 9.98
N VAL A 98 7.53 7.10 9.29
CA VAL A 98 8.59 6.99 8.28
C VAL A 98 9.89 7.54 8.86
N THR A 99 10.84 6.68 9.13
CA THR A 99 12.13 7.06 9.76
C THR A 99 13.07 7.69 8.74
N ILE A 100 13.08 7.18 7.51
CA ILE A 100 13.96 7.64 6.44
C ILE A 100 13.13 8.08 5.23
N PRO A 101 12.67 9.35 5.16
CA PRO A 101 11.84 9.83 4.05
C PRO A 101 12.53 9.76 2.69
N MET A 102 13.86 9.89 2.66
CA MET A 102 14.65 9.82 1.42
C MET A 102 14.68 8.42 0.77
N ALA A 103 14.24 7.38 1.50
CA ALA A 103 14.10 6.04 0.96
C ALA A 103 12.86 5.87 0.05
N PHE A 104 12.05 6.93 -0.08
CA PHE A 104 10.84 6.94 -0.90
C PHE A 104 10.92 7.97 -2.01
N SER A 105 10.45 7.58 -3.18
CA SER A 105 10.21 8.45 -4.33
C SER A 105 8.73 8.45 -4.67
N LYS A 106 8.21 9.63 -5.00
CA LYS A 106 6.82 9.82 -5.43
C LYS A 106 6.79 10.36 -6.84
N ALA A 107 5.92 9.82 -7.67
CA ALA A 107 5.64 10.35 -9.00
C ALA A 107 4.13 10.56 -9.14
N SER A 108 3.73 11.76 -9.54
CA SER A 108 2.35 12.13 -9.79
C SER A 108 2.10 12.23 -11.28
N GLY A 109 0.90 11.82 -11.71
CA GLY A 109 0.51 11.87 -13.12
C GLY A 109 0.81 10.58 -13.89
N CYS A 110 0.86 9.45 -13.19
CA CYS A 110 1.07 8.14 -13.81
C CYS A 110 -0.20 7.59 -14.46
#